data_18bc2e7d96ca434dd10777638315d255
#
_entry.id   18bc2e7d96ca434dd10777638315d255
#
_cell.length_a   1.000
_cell.length_b   1.000
_cell.length_c   1.000
_cell.angle_alpha   90.00
_cell.angle_beta   90.00
_cell.angle_gamma   90.00
#
_symmetry.space_group_name_H-M   'P 1'
#
loop_
_entity.id
_entity.type
_entity.pdbx_description
1 polymer ?
#
loop_
_entity_poly.entity_id
_entity_poly.type
_entity_poly.pdbx_seq_one_letter_code
_entity_poly.pdbx_strand_id
1 'polypeptide(L)'
;MCIRDRDVSVKSDQISVKGSGGTLSLAQNALVKVSSNEGKLSFEPANDSREANAMSGTIRQLVNNMVVGVSKGFEKKLSLVGVGYKAAAAGSKLNLAVGYSHPVNIEMPAGITVATPTPTEVVIKGADRQRVGQIAAEIRAVRPPEPYKGKGIRYADEKITIKETKKK
;
A
#
# COMPACT_ATOMS: atom_id res chain seq x y z
N MET A 1 14.25 9.18 14.19
CA MET A 1 13.73 9.42 12.81
C MET A 1 13.89 10.90 12.49
N CYS A 2 14.56 11.22 11.39
CA CYS A 2 14.78 12.62 10.97
C CYS A 2 13.60 13.11 10.12
N ILE A 3 13.11 14.33 10.39
CA ILE A 3 11.95 14.94 9.73
C ILE A 3 12.30 16.28 9.05
N ARG A 4 13.53 16.39 8.50
CA ARG A 4 14.08 17.65 8.00
C ARG A 4 13.28 18.31 6.87
N ASP A 5 12.62 17.53 6.02
CA ASP A 5 11.97 18.03 4.81
C ASP A 5 10.44 17.92 4.85
N ARG A 6 9.85 17.73 6.03
CA ARG A 6 8.42 17.46 6.19
C ARG A 6 7.90 18.09 7.46
N ASP A 7 6.67 18.57 7.39
CA ASP A 7 5.98 19.12 8.55
C ASP A 7 5.29 17.98 9.31
N VAL A 8 5.75 17.73 10.52
CA VAL A 8 5.14 16.75 11.43
C VAL A 8 4.56 17.49 12.62
N SER A 9 3.26 17.35 12.83
CA SER A 9 2.53 17.88 13.97
C SER A 9 2.14 16.75 14.91
N VAL A 10 2.58 16.81 16.16
CA VAL A 10 2.18 15.88 17.21
C VAL A 10 1.22 16.60 18.13
N LYS A 11 -0.04 16.13 18.15
CA LYS A 11 -1.09 16.58 19.06
C LYS A 11 -1.36 15.51 20.12
N SER A 12 -2.08 15.85 21.16
CA SER A 12 -2.40 14.91 22.25
C SER A 12 -3.18 13.65 21.79
N ASP A 13 -3.91 13.75 20.70
CA ASP A 13 -4.80 12.70 20.20
C ASP A 13 -4.48 12.26 18.77
N GLN A 14 -3.61 12.99 18.05
CA GLN A 14 -3.35 12.75 16.64
C GLN A 14 -1.94 13.16 16.24
N ILE A 15 -1.32 12.38 15.36
CA ILE A 15 -0.06 12.70 14.68
C ILE A 15 -0.39 12.97 13.22
N SER A 16 0.00 14.15 12.73
CA SER A 16 -0.18 14.55 11.33
C SER A 16 1.16 14.75 10.65
N VAL A 17 1.31 14.23 9.44
CA VAL A 17 2.49 14.39 8.61
C VAL A 17 2.07 15.03 7.29
N LYS A 18 2.67 16.16 6.96
CA LYS A 18 2.45 16.89 5.73
C LYS A 18 3.73 16.93 4.89
N GLY A 19 3.60 16.72 3.60
CA GLY A 19 4.71 16.76 2.65
C GLY A 19 4.24 17.05 1.24
N SER A 20 5.14 16.96 0.27
CA SER A 20 4.85 17.23 -1.14
C SER A 20 3.81 16.28 -1.76
N GLY A 21 3.70 15.06 -1.24
CA GLY A 21 2.74 14.06 -1.71
C GLY A 21 1.37 14.11 -1.04
N GLY A 22 1.15 15.01 -0.09
CA GLY A 22 -0.12 15.16 0.61
C GLY A 22 0.02 15.21 2.13
N THR A 23 -1.09 15.03 2.82
CA THR A 23 -1.16 15.02 4.28
C THR A 23 -1.74 13.70 4.77
N LEU A 24 -1.06 13.05 5.70
CA LEU A 24 -1.52 11.83 6.37
C LEU A 24 -1.65 12.08 7.87
N SER A 25 -2.60 11.42 8.51
CA SER A 25 -2.81 11.51 9.95
C SER A 25 -3.02 10.13 10.56
N LEU A 26 -2.58 9.98 11.81
CA LEU A 26 -2.71 8.77 12.59
C LEU A 26 -3.20 9.13 14.00
N ALA A 27 -4.19 8.40 14.49
CA ALA A 27 -4.64 8.55 15.87
C ALA A 27 -3.53 8.12 16.84
N GLN A 28 -3.28 8.92 17.86
CA GLN A 28 -2.28 8.60 18.88
C GLN A 28 -2.81 7.51 19.82
N ASN A 29 -1.97 6.52 20.11
CA ASN A 29 -2.29 5.46 21.05
C ASN A 29 -1.84 5.87 22.48
N ALA A 30 -2.70 5.63 23.47
CA ALA A 30 -2.40 5.93 24.87
C ALA A 30 -1.22 5.13 25.44
N LEU A 31 -0.88 4.00 24.83
CA LEU A 31 0.25 3.15 25.25
C LEU A 31 1.61 3.64 24.76
N VAL A 32 1.65 4.66 23.90
CA VAL A 32 2.87 5.18 23.29
C VAL A 32 2.97 6.68 23.50
N LYS A 33 4.13 7.12 24.00
CA LYS A 33 4.48 8.54 24.08
C LYS A 33 5.29 8.92 22.85
N VAL A 34 4.83 9.93 22.14
CA VAL A 34 5.51 10.48 20.97
C VAL A 34 6.00 11.88 21.31
N SER A 35 7.28 12.12 21.14
CA SER A 35 7.90 13.43 21.34
C SER A 35 8.64 13.87 20.10
N SER A 36 8.59 15.16 19.81
CA SER A 36 9.33 15.79 18.73
C SER A 36 10.39 16.71 19.32
N ASN A 37 11.66 16.49 18.98
CA ASN A 37 12.76 17.31 19.46
C ASN A 37 13.80 17.48 18.32
N GLU A 38 14.17 18.73 18.03
CA GLU A 38 15.21 19.12 17.07
C GLU A 38 15.14 18.41 15.70
N GLY A 39 13.94 18.26 15.15
CA GLY A 39 13.74 17.59 13.87
C GLY A 39 13.82 16.07 13.95
N LYS A 40 13.69 15.49 15.13
CA LYS A 40 13.63 14.05 15.37
C LYS A 40 12.38 13.69 16.16
N LEU A 41 11.77 12.57 15.79
CA LEU A 41 10.68 11.96 16.53
C LEU A 41 11.19 10.82 17.40
N SER A 42 10.77 10.80 18.66
CA SER A 42 11.04 9.73 19.61
C SER A 42 9.74 9.03 19.98
N PHE A 43 9.80 7.72 20.06
CA PHE A 43 8.67 6.86 20.42
C PHE A 43 9.05 6.04 21.64
N GLU A 44 8.32 6.21 22.73
CA GLU A 44 8.55 5.52 23.99
C GLU A 44 7.26 4.82 24.46
N PRO A 45 7.38 3.63 25.05
CA PRO A 45 6.22 3.00 25.68
C PRO A 45 5.78 3.81 26.90
N ALA A 46 4.47 3.93 27.10
CA ALA A 46 3.92 4.68 28.24
C ALA A 46 4.11 3.95 29.58
N ASN A 47 4.25 2.62 29.52
CA ASN A 47 4.52 1.75 30.68
C ASN A 47 5.40 0.56 30.25
N ASP A 48 5.83 -0.26 31.22
CA ASP A 48 6.71 -1.41 30.96
C ASP A 48 5.95 -2.67 30.49
N SER A 49 4.71 -2.54 30.06
CA SER A 49 3.95 -3.69 29.57
C SER A 49 4.46 -4.18 28.20
N ARG A 50 4.31 -5.48 27.95
CA ARG A 50 4.66 -6.07 26.67
C ARG A 50 3.88 -5.44 25.52
N GLU A 51 2.62 -5.10 25.76
CA GLU A 51 1.75 -4.44 24.77
C GLU A 51 2.24 -3.04 24.42
N ALA A 52 2.65 -2.24 25.42
CA ALA A 52 3.17 -0.90 25.19
C ALA A 52 4.48 -0.95 24.39
N ASN A 53 5.38 -1.88 24.67
CA ASN A 53 6.61 -2.08 23.91
C ASN A 53 6.34 -2.48 22.45
N ALA A 54 5.44 -3.42 22.24
CA ALA A 54 5.03 -3.83 20.89
C ALA A 54 4.37 -2.67 20.12
N MET A 55 3.51 -1.91 20.77
CA MET A 55 2.80 -0.78 20.17
C MET A 55 3.73 0.36 19.81
N SER A 56 4.77 0.63 20.61
CA SER A 56 5.78 1.66 20.30
C SER A 56 6.49 1.37 18.98
N GLY A 57 6.87 0.13 18.74
CA GLY A 57 7.46 -0.31 17.47
C GLY A 57 6.49 -0.17 16.29
N THR A 58 5.24 -0.55 16.48
CA THR A 58 4.19 -0.43 15.46
C THR A 58 3.93 1.03 15.08
N ILE A 59 3.73 1.90 16.05
CA ILE A 59 3.49 3.34 15.81
C ILE A 59 4.70 3.99 15.13
N ARG A 60 5.91 3.66 15.56
CA ARG A 60 7.13 4.13 14.91
C ARG A 60 7.17 3.77 13.43
N GLN A 61 6.85 2.52 13.10
CA GLN A 61 6.84 2.05 11.71
C GLN A 61 5.73 2.71 10.89
N LEU A 62 4.53 2.87 11.45
CA LEU A 62 3.42 3.54 10.78
C LEU A 62 3.75 5.00 10.47
N VAL A 63 4.33 5.73 11.42
CA VAL A 63 4.77 7.11 11.20
C VAL A 63 5.91 7.18 10.17
N ASN A 64 6.85 6.25 10.20
CA ASN A 64 7.89 6.16 9.19
C ASN A 64 7.31 5.95 7.78
N ASN A 65 6.32 5.08 7.64
CA ASN A 65 5.62 4.87 6.38
C ASN A 65 4.91 6.15 5.90
N MET A 66 4.28 6.89 6.81
CA MET A 66 3.64 8.17 6.50
C MET A 66 4.66 9.21 6.01
N VAL A 67 5.78 9.33 6.69
CA VAL A 67 6.87 10.27 6.33
C VAL A 67 7.46 9.94 4.96
N VAL A 68 7.74 8.69 4.68
CA VAL A 68 8.23 8.24 3.37
C VAL A 68 7.17 8.44 2.28
N GLY A 69 5.91 8.12 2.60
CA GLY A 69 4.80 8.25 1.66
C GLY A 69 4.53 9.69 1.20
N VAL A 70 4.56 10.64 2.12
CA VAL A 70 4.35 12.07 1.76
C VAL A 70 5.53 12.71 1.04
N SER A 71 6.71 12.11 1.09
CA SER A 71 7.90 12.61 0.40
C SER A 71 8.15 11.94 -0.93
N LYS A 72 8.22 10.60 -0.96
CA LYS A 72 8.54 9.79 -2.14
C LYS A 72 7.32 9.11 -2.75
N GLY A 73 6.30 8.83 -1.93
CA GLY A 73 5.18 7.99 -2.31
C GLY A 73 5.52 6.50 -2.30
N PHE A 74 4.48 5.69 -2.39
CA PHE A 74 4.60 4.24 -2.54
C PHE A 74 4.04 3.80 -3.88
N GLU A 75 4.62 2.75 -4.43
CA GLU A 75 4.26 2.19 -5.72
C GLU A 75 4.14 0.67 -5.60
N LYS A 76 3.08 0.13 -6.17
CA LYS A 76 2.91 -1.31 -6.37
C LYS A 76 2.64 -1.60 -7.84
N LYS A 77 3.34 -2.57 -8.37
CA LYS A 77 3.18 -3.04 -9.75
C LYS A 77 2.51 -4.41 -9.74
N LEU A 78 1.54 -4.57 -10.60
CA LEU A 78 0.83 -5.82 -10.84
C LEU A 78 0.99 -6.22 -12.29
N SER A 79 1.15 -7.51 -12.52
CA SER A 79 1.22 -8.10 -13.87
C SER A 79 0.02 -9.01 -14.10
N LEU A 80 -0.59 -8.87 -15.27
CA LEU A 80 -1.66 -9.74 -15.72
C LEU A 80 -1.06 -10.80 -16.63
N VAL A 81 -1.24 -12.05 -16.28
CA VAL A 81 -0.76 -13.20 -17.05
C VAL A 81 -1.97 -13.99 -17.57
N GLY A 82 -2.09 -14.10 -18.86
CA GLY A 82 -3.16 -14.85 -19.52
C GLY A 82 -3.51 -14.27 -20.88
N VAL A 83 -3.94 -15.12 -21.80
CA VAL A 83 -4.36 -14.69 -23.14
C VAL A 83 -5.67 -13.89 -23.02
N GLY A 84 -5.69 -12.70 -23.60
CA GLY A 84 -6.84 -11.80 -23.57
C GLY A 84 -7.02 -10.99 -22.27
N TYR A 85 -6.12 -11.13 -21.31
CA TYR A 85 -6.16 -10.35 -20.09
C TYR A 85 -5.64 -8.93 -20.37
N LYS A 86 -6.45 -7.95 -20.03
CA LYS A 86 -6.13 -6.53 -20.26
C LYS A 86 -6.57 -5.68 -19.07
N ALA A 87 -5.84 -4.62 -18.85
CA ALA A 87 -6.17 -3.58 -17.90
C ALA A 87 -6.12 -2.20 -18.58
N ALA A 88 -7.05 -1.34 -18.27
CA ALA A 88 -7.09 0.02 -18.75
C ALA A 88 -7.45 0.97 -17.61
N ALA A 89 -6.61 1.96 -17.39
CA ALA A 89 -6.87 3.03 -16.43
C ALA A 89 -7.63 4.18 -17.10
N ALA A 90 -8.74 4.57 -16.49
CA ALA A 90 -9.56 5.68 -16.94
C ALA A 90 -9.80 6.64 -15.77
N GLY A 91 -8.92 7.63 -15.60
CA GLY A 91 -8.98 8.57 -14.47
C GLY A 91 -8.84 7.86 -13.13
N SER A 92 -9.88 7.89 -12.32
CA SER A 92 -9.94 7.22 -11.02
C SER A 92 -10.49 5.80 -11.06
N LYS A 93 -10.75 5.26 -12.25
CA LYS A 93 -11.29 3.90 -12.42
C LYS A 93 -10.30 3.01 -13.15
N LEU A 94 -10.24 1.76 -12.75
CA LEU A 94 -9.47 0.72 -13.42
C LEU A 94 -10.43 -0.32 -14.00
N ASN A 95 -10.36 -0.52 -15.30
CA ASN A 95 -11.13 -1.55 -16.00
C ASN A 95 -10.26 -2.77 -16.24
N LEU A 96 -10.75 -3.93 -15.81
CA LEU A 96 -10.05 -5.20 -15.93
C LEU A 96 -10.86 -6.17 -16.79
N ALA A 97 -10.22 -6.71 -17.82
CA ALA A 97 -10.74 -7.82 -18.60
C ALA A 97 -9.88 -9.06 -18.30
N VAL A 98 -10.38 -9.95 -17.45
CA VAL A 98 -9.61 -11.08 -16.92
C VAL A 98 -10.32 -12.42 -17.10
N GLY A 99 -11.00 -12.56 -18.23
CA GLY A 99 -11.68 -13.80 -18.60
C GLY A 99 -13.05 -14.00 -17.97
N TYR A 100 -13.64 -12.95 -17.42
CA TYR A 100 -15.05 -12.96 -17.00
C TYR A 100 -15.96 -12.52 -18.13
N SER A 101 -17.25 -12.87 -18.04
CA SER A 101 -18.27 -12.48 -19.02
C SER A 101 -18.54 -10.98 -19.06
N HIS A 102 -18.16 -10.26 -18.01
CA HIS A 102 -18.31 -8.80 -17.87
C HIS A 102 -16.98 -8.17 -17.44
N PRO A 103 -16.72 -6.92 -17.82
CA PRO A 103 -15.55 -6.20 -17.33
C PRO A 103 -15.69 -5.90 -15.84
N VAL A 104 -14.57 -5.95 -15.11
CA VAL A 104 -14.51 -5.57 -13.69
C VAL A 104 -13.99 -4.16 -13.60
N ASN A 105 -14.77 -3.29 -12.95
CA ASN A 105 -14.38 -1.90 -12.70
C ASN A 105 -14.07 -1.70 -11.22
N ILE A 106 -12.92 -1.16 -10.93
CA ILE A 106 -12.49 -0.83 -9.56
C ILE A 106 -12.28 0.68 -9.48
N GLU A 107 -12.94 1.31 -8.52
CA GLU A 107 -12.73 2.73 -8.25
C GLU A 107 -11.56 2.94 -7.30
N MET A 108 -10.70 3.88 -7.64
CA MET A 108 -9.57 4.25 -6.79
C MET A 108 -10.04 5.25 -5.71
N PRO A 109 -9.71 5.01 -4.45
CA PRO A 109 -10.00 5.99 -3.39
C PRO A 109 -9.16 7.27 -3.59
N ALA A 110 -9.56 8.34 -2.92
CA ALA A 110 -8.84 9.60 -2.95
C ALA A 110 -7.38 9.41 -2.51
N GLY A 111 -6.46 10.05 -3.24
CA GLY A 111 -5.02 9.95 -2.97
C GLY A 111 -4.32 8.74 -3.59
N ILE A 112 -5.05 7.88 -4.29
CA ILE A 112 -4.48 6.76 -5.06
C ILE A 112 -4.60 7.05 -6.54
N THR A 113 -3.50 6.88 -7.27
CA THR A 113 -3.45 6.97 -8.72
C THR A 113 -3.12 5.62 -9.33
N VAL A 114 -3.73 5.32 -10.45
CA VAL A 114 -3.47 4.10 -11.21
C VAL A 114 -3.02 4.45 -12.61
N ALA A 115 -2.04 3.73 -13.11
CA ALA A 115 -1.56 3.85 -14.48
C ALA A 115 -1.42 2.46 -15.10
N THR A 116 -1.67 2.39 -16.38
CA THR A 116 -1.49 1.16 -17.17
C THR A 116 -0.54 1.47 -18.32
N PRO A 117 0.79 1.46 -18.09
CA PRO A 117 1.77 1.72 -19.15
C PRO A 117 1.67 0.69 -20.27
N THR A 118 1.31 -0.55 -19.92
CA THR A 118 0.95 -1.60 -20.88
C THR A 118 -0.38 -2.24 -20.49
N PRO A 119 -1.11 -2.85 -21.44
CA PRO A 119 -2.38 -3.53 -21.11
C PRO A 119 -2.25 -4.69 -20.12
N THR A 120 -1.04 -5.18 -19.90
CA THR A 120 -0.75 -6.30 -18.98
C THR A 120 -0.10 -5.86 -17.68
N GLU A 121 0.14 -4.58 -17.48
CA GLU A 121 0.74 -4.03 -16.27
C GLU A 121 -0.14 -2.96 -15.66
N VAL A 122 -0.27 -3.01 -14.35
CA VAL A 122 -0.96 -2.00 -13.55
C VAL A 122 0.01 -1.45 -12.52
N VAL A 123 0.15 -0.14 -12.48
CA VAL A 123 0.98 0.58 -11.52
C VAL A 123 0.07 1.40 -10.62
N ILE A 124 0.14 1.17 -9.32
CA ILE A 124 -0.65 1.87 -8.32
C ILE A 124 0.29 2.72 -7.48
N LYS A 125 0.01 4.01 -7.36
CA LYS A 125 0.81 4.96 -6.60
C LYS A 125 -0.04 5.70 -5.59
N GLY A 126 0.55 6.01 -4.46
CA GLY A 126 -0.12 6.80 -3.43
C GLY A 126 0.82 7.12 -2.27
N ALA A 127 0.40 8.06 -1.44
CA ALA A 127 1.14 8.48 -0.26
C ALA A 127 0.95 7.50 0.92
N ASP A 128 -0.20 6.85 1.01
CA ASP A 128 -0.51 5.91 2.08
C ASP A 128 -0.19 4.48 1.66
N ARG A 129 0.83 3.90 2.27
CA ARG A 129 1.26 2.52 2.00
C ARG A 129 0.16 1.49 2.22
N GLN A 130 -0.65 1.66 3.26
CA GLN A 130 -1.75 0.74 3.55
C GLN A 130 -2.80 0.75 2.44
N ARG A 131 -3.21 1.92 1.98
CA ARG A 131 -4.21 2.05 0.90
C ARG A 131 -3.69 1.52 -0.43
N VAL A 132 -2.44 1.84 -0.78
CA VAL A 132 -1.79 1.30 -1.98
C VAL A 132 -1.77 -0.22 -1.93
N GLY A 133 -1.37 -0.81 -0.81
CA GLY A 133 -1.34 -2.26 -0.62
C GLY A 133 -2.73 -2.89 -0.63
N GLN A 134 -3.72 -2.24 -0.03
CA GLN A 134 -5.11 -2.71 -0.01
C GLN A 134 -5.70 -2.78 -1.42
N ILE A 135 -5.58 -1.71 -2.19
CA ILE A 135 -6.07 -1.67 -3.57
C ILE A 135 -5.35 -2.70 -4.45
N ALA A 136 -4.04 -2.84 -4.29
CA ALA A 136 -3.28 -3.86 -5.01
C ALA A 136 -3.77 -5.28 -4.67
N ALA A 137 -4.08 -5.56 -3.42
CA ALA A 137 -4.63 -6.84 -2.98
C ALA A 137 -6.05 -7.08 -3.52
N GLU A 138 -6.89 -6.07 -3.56
CA GLU A 138 -8.24 -6.14 -4.13
C GLU A 138 -8.19 -6.44 -5.63
N ILE A 139 -7.31 -5.78 -6.38
CA ILE A 139 -7.12 -6.04 -7.81
C ILE A 139 -6.63 -7.48 -8.02
N ARG A 140 -5.65 -7.93 -7.23
CA ARG A 140 -5.15 -9.31 -7.30
C ARG A 140 -6.24 -10.33 -6.96
N ALA A 141 -7.12 -10.03 -6.01
CA ALA A 141 -8.22 -10.91 -5.60
C ALA A 141 -9.29 -11.10 -6.67
N VAL A 142 -9.40 -10.18 -7.63
CA VAL A 142 -10.33 -10.34 -8.78
C VAL A 142 -10.04 -11.61 -9.55
N ARG A 143 -8.77 -11.88 -9.81
CA ARG A 143 -8.33 -13.11 -10.46
C ARG A 143 -6.95 -13.51 -9.93
N PRO A 144 -6.89 -14.22 -8.79
CA PRO A 144 -5.60 -14.63 -8.23
C PRO A 144 -4.88 -15.61 -9.16
N PRO A 145 -3.56 -15.67 -9.13
CA PRO A 145 -2.81 -16.56 -9.99
C PRO A 145 -3.08 -18.02 -9.66
N GLU A 146 -3.28 -18.83 -10.68
CA GLU A 146 -3.49 -20.26 -10.53
C GLU A 146 -2.15 -21.02 -10.42
N PRO A 147 -2.11 -22.17 -9.70
CA PRO A 147 -0.86 -22.89 -9.49
C PRO A 147 -0.42 -23.77 -10.66
N TYR A 148 -1.20 -23.89 -11.72
CA TYR A 148 -0.90 -24.80 -12.84
C TYR A 148 -0.23 -24.09 -14.03
N LYS A 149 -0.84 -23.04 -14.55
CA LYS A 149 -0.30 -22.24 -15.66
C LYS A 149 0.16 -20.85 -15.27
N GLY A 150 -0.07 -20.46 -14.02
CA GLY A 150 0.27 -19.14 -13.52
C GLY A 150 -0.58 -18.00 -14.06
N LYS A 151 -1.72 -18.29 -14.66
CA LYS A 151 -2.66 -17.28 -15.16
C LYS A 151 -3.34 -16.53 -14.02
N GLY A 152 -3.47 -15.25 -14.14
CA GLY A 152 -4.10 -14.38 -13.15
C GLY A 152 -3.34 -13.08 -12.95
N ILE A 153 -3.76 -12.33 -11.95
CA ILE A 153 -3.13 -11.08 -11.56
C ILE A 153 -2.16 -11.38 -10.42
N ARG A 154 -0.90 -11.01 -10.58
CA ARG A 154 0.14 -11.19 -9.56
C ARG A 154 0.94 -9.91 -9.37
N TYR A 155 1.63 -9.80 -8.23
CA TYR A 155 2.62 -8.75 -8.06
C TYR A 155 3.80 -8.97 -9.00
N ALA A 156 4.43 -7.89 -9.44
CA ALA A 156 5.56 -7.95 -10.37
C ALA A 156 6.75 -8.76 -9.84
N ASP A 157 6.93 -8.75 -8.52
CA ASP A 157 7.98 -9.47 -7.79
C ASP A 157 7.53 -10.80 -7.17
N GLU A 158 6.27 -11.18 -7.37
CA GLU A 158 5.71 -12.41 -6.80
C GLU A 158 6.19 -13.65 -7.55
N LYS A 159 6.73 -14.59 -6.80
CA LYS A 159 7.06 -15.92 -7.32
C LYS A 159 5.90 -16.87 -7.07
N ILE A 160 5.40 -17.49 -8.13
CA ILE A 160 4.31 -18.46 -8.07
C ILE A 160 4.89 -19.85 -8.12
N THR A 161 4.52 -20.66 -7.13
CA THR A 161 4.85 -22.09 -7.15
C THR A 161 3.91 -22.80 -8.11
N ILE A 162 4.42 -23.23 -9.24
CA ILE A 162 3.66 -23.99 -10.24
C ILE A 162 3.69 -25.46 -9.84
N LYS A 163 2.50 -26.05 -9.71
CA LYS A 163 2.33 -27.47 -9.46
C LYS A 163 2.32 -28.23 -10.77
N GLU A 164 2.98 -29.40 -10.78
CA GLU A 164 2.91 -30.28 -11.95
C GLU A 164 1.53 -30.91 -12.05
N THR A 165 0.97 -30.88 -13.27
CA THR A 165 -0.24 -31.64 -13.58
C THR A 165 0.10 -33.10 -13.69
N LYS A 166 -0.70 -34.00 -13.10
CA LYS A 166 -0.54 -35.43 -13.31
C LYS A 166 -0.64 -35.72 -14.80
N LYS A 167 0.42 -36.27 -15.37
CA LYS A 167 0.36 -36.86 -16.70
C LYS A 167 -0.56 -38.10 -16.62
N LYS A 168 -1.59 -38.14 -17.45
CA LYS A 168 -2.36 -39.37 -17.67
C LYS A 168 -1.50 -40.41 -18.43
#